data_679cb03598b6b1a6987f58c05830699e
#
_entry.id   679cb03598b6b1a6987f58c05830699e
#
_cell.length_a   1.000
_cell.length_b   1.000
_cell.length_c   1.000
_cell.angle_alpha   90.00
_cell.angle_beta   90.00
_cell.angle_gamma   90.00
#
_symmetry.space_group_name_H-M   'P 1'
#
loop_
_entity.id
_entity.type
_entity.pdbx_description
1 polymer ?
#
loop_
_entity_poly.entity_id
_entity_poly.type
_entity_poly.pdbx_seq_one_letter_code
_entity_poly.pdbx_strand_id
1 'polypeptide(L)'
;VEPMPLAYTYENRARVLKEFMNEPYGWAGLLNNRDCSSFTQDYFSVFGKYLHRNSKAQTTNGKYFDISKLNLDEKKEFIRKNGIPFSTLVYLKGHIMLYIGIENNEPLVVHNVWSVKLKDKEDKEFRYIIGKTAITTLEPAKEQEGFTQDSNILKKVLGITIL
;
A
#
# COMPACT_ATOMS: atom_id res chain seq x y z
N VAL A 1 14.33 -19.68 18.37
CA VAL A 1 14.47 -18.37 17.74
C VAL A 1 14.94 -18.63 16.32
N GLU A 2 14.16 -18.19 15.33
CA GLU A 2 14.57 -18.29 13.92
C GLU A 2 15.71 -17.32 13.62
N PRO A 3 16.70 -17.75 12.81
CA PRO A 3 17.79 -16.86 12.42
C PRO A 3 17.28 -15.68 11.57
N MET A 4 17.79 -14.50 11.80
CA MET A 4 17.53 -13.32 10.99
C MET A 4 18.74 -13.04 10.06
N PRO A 5 18.52 -12.58 8.82
CA PRO A 5 17.21 -12.34 8.19
C PRO A 5 16.51 -13.66 7.77
N LEU A 6 15.18 -13.63 7.75
CA LEU A 6 14.39 -14.75 7.26
C LEU A 6 14.59 -14.95 5.75
N ALA A 7 14.52 -16.21 5.29
CA ALA A 7 14.52 -16.50 3.86
C ALA A 7 13.31 -15.84 3.17
N TYR A 8 13.54 -15.24 2.01
CA TYR A 8 12.53 -14.48 1.24
C TYR A 8 11.61 -15.43 0.43
N THR A 9 11.00 -16.42 1.10
CA THR A 9 10.04 -17.35 0.51
C THR A 9 8.62 -16.78 0.53
N TYR A 10 7.73 -17.31 -0.28
CA TYR A 10 6.32 -16.91 -0.29
C TYR A 10 5.67 -17.11 1.09
N GLU A 11 5.91 -18.26 1.70
CA GLU A 11 5.36 -18.63 3.01
C GLU A 11 5.81 -17.67 4.11
N ASN A 12 7.11 -17.36 4.16
CA ASN A 12 7.64 -16.42 5.13
C ASN A 12 7.08 -15.00 4.92
N ARG A 13 6.97 -14.57 3.66
CA ARG A 13 6.41 -13.25 3.33
C ARG A 13 4.96 -13.11 3.78
N ALA A 14 4.14 -14.13 3.49
CA ALA A 14 2.74 -14.16 3.93
C ALA A 14 2.62 -14.26 5.46
N ARG A 15 3.42 -15.09 6.10
CA ARG A 15 3.44 -15.26 7.57
C ARG A 15 3.81 -13.95 8.28
N VAL A 16 4.90 -13.32 7.86
CA VAL A 16 5.35 -12.04 8.45
C VAL A 16 4.31 -10.94 8.23
N LEU A 17 3.72 -10.86 7.05
CA LEU A 17 2.67 -9.87 6.78
C LEU A 17 1.49 -10.00 7.76
N LYS A 18 1.13 -11.22 8.10
CA LYS A 18 0.03 -11.51 9.00
C LYS A 18 0.21 -10.89 10.39
N GLU A 19 1.46 -10.79 10.87
CA GLU A 19 1.78 -10.16 12.15
C GLU A 19 1.53 -8.64 12.16
N PHE A 20 1.61 -7.98 10.99
CA PHE A 20 1.35 -6.55 10.86
C PHE A 20 -0.14 -6.21 10.68
N MET A 21 -0.98 -7.20 10.40
CA MET A 21 -2.40 -6.94 10.14
C MET A 21 -3.13 -6.37 11.36
N ASN A 22 -3.96 -5.37 11.10
CA ASN A 22 -4.75 -4.64 12.11
C ASN A 22 -3.91 -3.80 13.10
N GLU A 23 -2.61 -3.65 12.91
CA GLU A 23 -1.84 -2.69 13.72
C GLU A 23 -2.38 -1.26 13.52
N PRO A 24 -2.58 -0.50 14.62
CA PRO A 24 -3.05 0.88 14.53
C PRO A 24 -2.10 1.77 13.73
N TYR A 25 -2.67 2.76 13.04
CA TYR A 25 -1.89 3.79 12.36
C TYR A 25 -1.22 4.74 13.36
N GLY A 26 0.07 5.02 13.16
CA GLY A 26 0.81 5.97 13.99
C GLY A 26 1.55 7.01 13.15
N TRP A 27 1.09 8.25 13.18
CA TRP A 27 1.73 9.38 12.52
C TRP A 27 3.20 9.52 12.94
N ALA A 28 4.12 9.36 12.00
CA ALA A 28 5.57 9.50 12.24
C ALA A 28 6.09 8.66 13.43
N GLY A 29 5.47 7.52 13.73
CA GLY A 29 5.87 6.64 14.84
C GLY A 29 5.21 6.97 16.18
N LEU A 30 4.15 7.78 16.18
CA LEU A 30 3.40 8.10 17.40
C LEU A 30 2.96 6.81 18.13
N LEU A 31 3.20 6.75 19.44
CA LEU A 31 2.92 5.58 20.30
C LEU A 31 3.57 4.27 19.82
N ASN A 32 4.72 4.35 19.14
CA ASN A 32 5.43 3.25 18.49
C ASN A 32 4.62 2.53 17.40
N ASN A 33 3.53 3.14 16.92
CA ASN A 33 2.75 2.64 15.78
C ASN A 33 3.38 3.06 14.46
N ARG A 34 3.05 2.33 13.39
CA ARG A 34 3.61 2.56 12.05
C ARG A 34 2.74 3.47 11.21
N ASP A 35 3.37 4.25 10.35
CA ASP A 35 2.75 4.87 9.18
C ASP A 35 2.95 3.98 7.93
N CYS A 36 2.51 4.43 6.76
CA CYS A 36 2.56 3.64 5.53
C CYS A 36 3.98 3.22 5.15
N SER A 37 4.97 4.11 5.28
CA SER A 37 6.34 3.83 4.86
C SER A 37 7.19 3.14 5.92
N SER A 38 6.94 3.32 7.20
CA SER A 38 7.59 2.53 8.24
C SER A 38 7.06 1.09 8.27
N PHE A 39 5.78 0.88 7.95
CA PHE A 39 5.24 -0.46 7.75
C PHE A 39 6.04 -1.24 6.68
N THR A 40 6.19 -0.68 5.48
CA THR A 40 6.95 -1.34 4.41
C THR A 40 8.42 -1.50 4.76
N GLN A 41 9.04 -0.49 5.39
CA GLN A 41 10.43 -0.56 5.84
C GLN A 41 10.64 -1.72 6.81
N ASP A 42 9.82 -1.83 7.84
CA ASP A 42 9.94 -2.87 8.87
C ASP A 42 9.64 -4.26 8.30
N TYR A 43 8.60 -4.37 7.46
CA TYR A 43 8.28 -5.62 6.78
C TYR A 43 9.47 -6.17 6.00
N PHE A 44 10.11 -5.36 5.17
CA PHE A 44 11.24 -5.80 4.36
C PHE A 44 12.53 -5.99 5.18
N SER A 45 12.68 -5.30 6.31
CA SER A 45 13.84 -5.46 7.19
C SER A 45 13.96 -6.87 7.77
N VAL A 46 12.83 -7.55 8.02
CA VAL A 46 12.78 -8.95 8.48
C VAL A 46 13.50 -9.89 7.51
N PHE A 47 13.51 -9.54 6.23
CA PHE A 47 14.17 -10.30 5.15
C PHE A 47 15.56 -9.73 4.79
N GLY A 48 16.11 -8.83 5.62
CA GLY A 48 17.39 -8.19 5.36
C GLY A 48 17.39 -7.20 4.20
N LYS A 49 16.21 -6.75 3.76
CA LYS A 49 16.09 -5.75 2.68
C LYS A 49 15.91 -4.36 3.28
N TYR A 50 16.83 -3.45 2.97
CA TYR A 50 16.72 -2.07 3.38
C TYR A 50 15.77 -1.28 2.47
N LEU A 51 14.86 -0.53 3.06
CA LEU A 51 14.08 0.49 2.39
C LEU A 51 14.29 1.86 3.05
N HIS A 52 14.24 2.92 2.25
CA HIS A 52 14.27 4.29 2.77
C HIS A 52 13.07 4.57 3.69
N ARG A 53 13.22 5.55 4.61
CA ARG A 53 12.19 5.86 5.60
C ARG A 53 10.92 6.48 5.00
N ASN A 54 11.00 7.27 3.94
CA ASN A 54 9.85 7.94 3.38
C ASN A 54 9.36 7.29 2.06
N SER A 55 8.05 7.42 1.80
CA SER A 55 7.39 6.76 0.67
C SER A 55 7.97 7.14 -0.70
N LYS A 56 8.34 8.41 -0.89
CA LYS A 56 8.95 8.84 -2.17
C LYS A 56 10.33 8.22 -2.36
N ALA A 57 11.17 8.21 -1.33
CA ALA A 57 12.50 7.62 -1.42
C ALA A 57 12.43 6.09 -1.61
N GLN A 58 11.40 5.41 -1.10
CA GLN A 58 11.21 3.97 -1.34
C GLN A 58 11.04 3.63 -2.82
N THR A 59 10.58 4.54 -3.66
CA THR A 59 10.50 4.31 -5.10
C THR A 59 11.86 4.05 -5.75
N THR A 60 12.94 4.48 -5.12
CA THR A 60 14.33 4.27 -5.61
C THR A 60 14.98 2.98 -5.12
N ASN A 61 14.31 2.21 -4.26
CA ASN A 61 14.84 0.96 -3.74
C ASN A 61 14.79 -0.22 -4.71
N GLY A 62 14.22 -0.04 -5.89
CA GLY A 62 14.11 -1.05 -6.94
C GLY A 62 13.87 -0.43 -8.31
N LYS A 63 13.34 -1.23 -9.23
CA LYS A 63 13.02 -0.77 -10.58
C LYS A 63 11.67 -0.04 -10.58
N TYR A 64 11.70 1.26 -10.79
CA TYR A 64 10.51 2.12 -10.86
C TYR A 64 9.91 2.18 -12.27
N PHE A 65 8.58 2.11 -12.34
CA PHE A 65 7.78 2.29 -13.54
C PHE A 65 6.78 3.42 -13.30
N ASP A 66 6.87 4.48 -14.09
CA ASP A 66 5.90 5.58 -14.08
C ASP A 66 4.62 5.16 -14.83
N ILE A 67 3.50 5.12 -14.13
CA ILE A 67 2.17 4.83 -14.68
C ILE A 67 1.20 5.99 -14.46
N SER A 68 1.71 7.17 -14.14
CA SER A 68 0.90 8.34 -13.79
C SER A 68 -0.05 8.79 -14.89
N LYS A 69 0.32 8.56 -16.15
CA LYS A 69 -0.46 8.97 -17.33
C LYS A 69 -1.46 7.91 -17.80
N LEU A 70 -1.43 6.71 -17.24
CA LEU A 70 -2.38 5.65 -17.58
C LEU A 70 -3.75 5.95 -16.95
N ASN A 71 -4.83 5.51 -17.61
CA ASN A 71 -6.16 5.53 -17.01
C ASN A 71 -6.32 4.45 -15.92
N LEU A 72 -7.46 4.42 -15.23
CA LEU A 72 -7.67 3.53 -14.09
C LEU A 72 -7.52 2.05 -14.47
N ASP A 73 -8.12 1.63 -15.59
CA ASP A 73 -8.08 0.23 -16.04
C ASP A 73 -6.68 -0.15 -16.51
N GLU A 74 -6.01 0.74 -17.23
CA GLU A 74 -4.61 0.55 -17.66
C GLU A 74 -3.65 0.44 -16.47
N LYS A 75 -3.85 1.23 -15.40
CA LYS A 75 -3.06 1.10 -14.17
C LYS A 75 -3.25 -0.27 -13.52
N LYS A 76 -4.49 -0.72 -13.37
CA LYS A 76 -4.78 -2.06 -12.84
C LYS A 76 -4.14 -3.15 -13.68
N GLU A 77 -4.29 -3.06 -15.00
CA GLU A 77 -3.72 -4.04 -15.93
C GLU A 77 -2.20 -4.05 -15.88
N PHE A 78 -1.56 -2.87 -15.82
CA PHE A 78 -0.10 -2.78 -15.68
C PHE A 78 0.40 -3.47 -14.41
N ILE A 79 -0.29 -3.23 -13.27
CA ILE A 79 0.06 -3.84 -11.99
C ILE A 79 -0.16 -5.36 -12.05
N ARG A 80 -1.27 -5.85 -12.63
CA ARG A 80 -1.52 -7.29 -12.80
C ARG A 80 -0.44 -7.99 -13.62
N LYS A 81 -0.01 -7.36 -14.72
CA LYS A 81 0.98 -7.96 -15.64
C LYS A 81 2.41 -7.91 -15.12
N ASN A 82 2.79 -6.82 -14.46
CA ASN A 82 4.18 -6.54 -14.13
C ASN A 82 4.47 -6.66 -12.64
N GLY A 83 3.47 -6.53 -11.78
CA GLY A 83 3.63 -6.61 -10.33
C GLY A 83 4.00 -8.03 -9.88
N ILE A 84 4.95 -8.11 -8.96
CA ILE A 84 5.34 -9.35 -8.28
C ILE A 84 4.76 -9.31 -6.88
N PRO A 85 3.83 -10.21 -6.49
CA PRO A 85 3.25 -10.22 -5.16
C PRO A 85 4.31 -10.25 -4.06
N PHE A 86 4.10 -9.43 -3.02
CA PHE A 86 5.00 -9.21 -1.88
C PHE A 86 6.38 -8.62 -2.23
N SER A 87 6.59 -8.18 -3.48
CA SER A 87 7.86 -7.58 -3.95
C SER A 87 7.65 -6.29 -4.74
N THR A 88 6.41 -5.81 -4.86
CA THR A 88 6.10 -4.60 -5.61
C THR A 88 5.44 -3.57 -4.71
N LEU A 89 6.03 -2.39 -4.66
CA LEU A 89 5.46 -1.22 -3.99
C LEU A 89 4.63 -0.41 -4.99
N VAL A 90 3.46 0.04 -4.57
CA VAL A 90 2.59 0.96 -5.33
C VAL A 90 2.63 2.33 -4.66
N TYR A 91 3.03 3.35 -5.41
CA TYR A 91 3.30 4.68 -4.90
C TYR A 91 2.30 5.73 -5.40
N LEU A 92 1.84 6.56 -4.50
CA LEU A 92 1.23 7.86 -4.76
C LEU A 92 1.83 8.92 -3.83
N LYS A 93 1.64 10.20 -4.13
CA LYS A 93 2.23 11.26 -3.32
C LYS A 93 1.79 11.15 -1.87
N GLY A 94 2.76 10.93 -0.97
CA GLY A 94 2.52 10.84 0.47
C GLY A 94 2.01 9.48 0.96
N HIS A 95 1.98 8.44 0.10
CA HIS A 95 1.53 7.11 0.49
C HIS A 95 2.22 6.01 -0.29
N ILE A 96 2.43 4.86 0.34
CA ILE A 96 3.03 3.66 -0.26
C ILE A 96 2.25 2.43 0.19
N MET A 97 2.09 1.47 -0.72
CA MET A 97 1.34 0.24 -0.51
C MET A 97 2.15 -0.95 -1.02
N LEU A 98 1.99 -2.10 -0.41
CA LEU A 98 2.59 -3.36 -0.85
C LEU A 98 1.58 -4.17 -1.66
N TYR A 99 1.87 -4.43 -2.93
CA TYR A 99 1.05 -5.32 -3.76
C TYR A 99 1.22 -6.78 -3.31
N ILE A 100 0.11 -7.48 -3.13
CA ILE A 100 0.11 -8.84 -2.59
C ILE A 100 -0.53 -9.90 -3.51
N GLY A 101 -1.10 -9.49 -4.63
CA GLY A 101 -1.69 -10.41 -5.62
C GLY A 101 -3.01 -9.91 -6.17
N ILE A 102 -3.79 -10.84 -6.72
CA ILE A 102 -5.06 -10.57 -7.39
C ILE A 102 -6.16 -11.41 -6.77
N GLU A 103 -7.30 -10.80 -6.50
CA GLU A 103 -8.53 -11.49 -6.12
C GLU A 103 -9.69 -10.92 -6.92
N ASN A 104 -10.55 -11.79 -7.50
CA ASN A 104 -11.67 -11.38 -8.36
C ASN A 104 -11.27 -10.36 -9.45
N ASN A 105 -10.12 -10.59 -10.08
CA ASN A 105 -9.53 -9.72 -11.10
C ASN A 105 -9.10 -8.32 -10.61
N GLU A 106 -9.14 -8.06 -9.30
CA GLU A 106 -8.69 -6.80 -8.70
C GLU A 106 -7.33 -6.97 -8.05
N PRO A 107 -6.35 -6.07 -8.32
CA PRO A 107 -5.12 -6.03 -7.57
C PRO A 107 -5.37 -5.72 -6.10
N LEU A 108 -4.80 -6.53 -5.21
CA LEU A 108 -4.86 -6.30 -3.78
C LEU A 108 -3.56 -5.69 -3.27
N VAL A 109 -3.71 -4.76 -2.36
CA VAL A 109 -2.59 -4.13 -1.65
C VAL A 109 -2.79 -4.23 -0.15
N VAL A 110 -1.69 -4.29 0.59
CA VAL A 110 -1.68 -4.08 2.02
C VAL A 110 -0.96 -2.77 2.31
N HIS A 111 -1.54 -1.98 3.19
CA HIS A 111 -0.99 -0.70 3.58
C HIS A 111 -1.44 -0.30 4.98
N ASN A 112 -0.61 0.45 5.68
CA ASN A 112 -1.03 1.13 6.88
C ASN A 112 -1.61 2.49 6.45
N VAL A 113 -2.92 2.67 6.61
CA VAL A 113 -3.67 3.78 6.05
C VAL A 113 -4.55 4.45 7.11
N TRP A 114 -4.49 5.79 7.17
CA TRP A 114 -5.30 6.55 8.11
C TRP A 114 -6.75 6.66 7.64
N SER A 115 -6.99 7.23 6.48
CA SER A 115 -8.36 7.51 6.02
C SER A 115 -8.47 7.68 4.51
N VAL A 116 -9.70 7.58 4.03
CA VAL A 116 -10.11 8.01 2.69
C VAL A 116 -11.03 9.21 2.82
N LYS A 117 -10.90 10.18 1.92
CA LYS A 117 -11.78 11.34 1.87
C LYS A 117 -13.05 10.96 1.11
N LEU A 118 -14.21 11.21 1.70
CA LEU A 118 -15.52 11.03 1.08
C LEU A 118 -16.28 12.36 1.12
N LYS A 119 -17.43 12.43 0.44
CA LYS A 119 -18.34 13.58 0.47
C LYS A 119 -19.72 13.16 0.98
N ASP A 120 -20.32 14.00 1.80
CA ASP A 120 -21.68 13.80 2.26
C ASP A 120 -22.73 14.30 1.22
N LYS A 121 -24.02 14.22 1.56
CA LYS A 121 -25.12 14.62 0.67
C LYS A 121 -25.14 16.11 0.35
N GLU A 122 -24.43 16.91 1.14
CA GLU A 122 -24.28 18.37 0.95
C GLU A 122 -22.98 18.72 0.22
N ASP A 123 -22.30 17.73 -0.39
CA ASP A 123 -21.01 17.84 -1.08
C ASP A 123 -19.86 18.26 -0.13
N LYS A 124 -20.04 18.10 1.18
CA LYS A 124 -19.05 18.43 2.20
C LYS A 124 -18.09 17.26 2.42
N GLU A 125 -16.79 17.56 2.40
CA GLU A 125 -15.73 16.55 2.59
C GLU A 125 -15.67 16.07 4.04
N PHE A 126 -15.60 14.76 4.24
CA PHE A 126 -15.31 14.14 5.54
C PHE A 126 -14.30 12.99 5.38
N ARG A 127 -13.75 12.51 6.49
CA ARG A 127 -12.80 11.40 6.48
C ARG A 127 -13.45 10.10 6.93
N TYR A 128 -13.42 9.11 6.04
CA TYR A 128 -13.71 7.73 6.39
C TYR A 128 -12.45 7.08 6.99
N ILE A 129 -12.48 6.81 8.30
CA ILE A 129 -11.30 6.35 9.03
C ILE A 129 -11.12 4.85 8.87
N ILE A 130 -9.96 4.43 8.40
CA ILE A 130 -9.49 3.04 8.40
C ILE A 130 -8.55 2.82 9.60
N GLY A 131 -7.57 3.68 9.78
CA GLY A 131 -6.76 3.83 10.99
C GLY A 131 -5.84 2.68 11.33
N LYS A 132 -5.54 1.78 10.39
CA LYS A 132 -4.78 0.55 10.65
C LYS A 132 -4.12 -0.02 9.40
N THR A 133 -3.28 -1.04 9.58
CA THR A 133 -2.81 -1.91 8.51
C THR A 133 -3.97 -2.78 8.01
N ALA A 134 -4.30 -2.65 6.74
CA ALA A 134 -5.43 -3.33 6.11
C ALA A 134 -5.10 -3.81 4.69
N ILE A 135 -5.77 -4.88 4.26
CA ILE A 135 -5.82 -5.29 2.85
C ILE A 135 -7.00 -4.60 2.20
N THR A 136 -6.74 -3.95 1.07
CA THR A 136 -7.78 -3.32 0.25
C THR A 136 -7.51 -3.58 -1.24
N THR A 137 -8.50 -3.28 -2.08
CA THR A 137 -8.22 -3.04 -3.50
C THR A 137 -7.47 -1.71 -3.65
N LEU A 138 -7.12 -1.33 -4.88
CA LEU A 138 -6.54 0.00 -5.17
C LEU A 138 -7.58 1.14 -5.10
N GLU A 139 -8.84 0.80 -4.83
CA GLU A 139 -9.94 1.76 -4.69
C GLU A 139 -10.63 1.58 -3.32
N PRO A 140 -9.91 1.76 -2.18
CA PRO A 140 -10.50 1.57 -0.86
C PRO A 140 -11.68 2.51 -0.64
N ALA A 141 -12.71 2.02 0.05
CA ALA A 141 -13.98 2.70 0.31
C ALA A 141 -14.85 3.00 -0.93
N LYS A 142 -14.57 2.36 -2.09
CA LYS A 142 -15.35 2.55 -3.31
C LYS A 142 -16.85 2.22 -3.14
N GLU A 143 -17.15 1.27 -2.27
CA GLU A 143 -18.51 0.83 -1.93
C GLU A 143 -19.24 1.75 -0.94
N GLN A 144 -18.52 2.74 -0.36
CA GLN A 144 -19.11 3.66 0.60
C GLN A 144 -19.90 4.78 -0.08
N GLU A 145 -21.01 5.17 0.54
CA GLU A 145 -21.73 6.38 0.14
C GLU A 145 -20.81 7.60 0.23
N GLY A 146 -20.80 8.44 -0.79
CA GLY A 146 -19.94 9.62 -0.85
C GLY A 146 -18.57 9.40 -1.49
N PHE A 147 -18.29 8.19 -2.01
CA PHE A 147 -17.09 7.97 -2.82
C PHE A 147 -17.17 8.79 -4.13
N THR A 148 -16.09 9.49 -4.44
CA THR A 148 -15.96 10.28 -5.67
C THR A 148 -14.63 9.96 -6.35
N GLN A 149 -14.46 10.40 -7.60
CA GLN A 149 -13.18 10.24 -8.32
C GLN A 149 -12.02 10.98 -7.63
N ASP A 150 -12.32 12.03 -6.87
CA ASP A 150 -11.30 12.73 -6.07
C ASP A 150 -10.90 11.96 -4.80
N SER A 151 -11.79 11.07 -4.33
CA SER A 151 -11.50 10.11 -3.26
C SER A 151 -10.60 8.96 -3.73
N ASN A 152 -10.63 8.65 -5.02
CA ASN A 152 -10.05 7.44 -5.58
C ASN A 152 -8.51 7.44 -5.50
N ILE A 153 -7.95 6.56 -4.67
CA ILE A 153 -6.50 6.40 -4.52
C ILE A 153 -5.86 5.94 -5.84
N LEU A 154 -6.49 5.05 -6.58
CA LEU A 154 -5.99 4.53 -7.86
C LEU A 154 -5.73 5.66 -8.86
N LYS A 155 -6.62 6.65 -8.93
CA LYS A 155 -6.44 7.84 -9.77
C LYS A 155 -5.13 8.55 -9.47
N LYS A 156 -4.73 8.57 -8.19
CA LYS A 156 -3.54 9.28 -7.68
C LYS A 156 -2.25 8.44 -7.75
N VAL A 157 -2.32 7.16 -8.08
CA VAL A 157 -1.14 6.30 -8.22
C VAL A 157 -0.25 6.85 -9.32
N LEU A 158 1.03 7.05 -8.99
CA LEU A 158 2.05 7.60 -9.86
C LEU A 158 2.95 6.51 -10.47
N GLY A 159 3.22 5.45 -9.72
CA GLY A 159 4.11 4.41 -10.20
C GLY A 159 4.16 3.19 -9.31
N ILE A 160 4.87 2.19 -9.78
CA ILE A 160 5.22 0.99 -9.03
C ILE A 160 6.74 0.79 -8.99
N THR A 161 7.22 0.20 -7.92
CA THR A 161 8.62 -0.19 -7.77
C THR A 161 8.72 -1.69 -7.51
N ILE A 162 9.44 -2.41 -8.36
CA ILE A 162 9.72 -3.84 -8.17
C ILE A 162 11.08 -3.94 -7.46
N LEU A 163 11.05 -4.53 -6.26
CA LEU A 163 12.21 -4.70 -5.38
C LEU A 163 13.08 -5.90 -5.77
#